data_3512dea94c4558a35522f45ad31ca29f
#
_entry.id   3512dea94c4558a35522f45ad31ca29f
#
_cell.length_a   1.000
_cell.length_b   1.000
_cell.length_c   1.000
_cell.angle_alpha   90.00
_cell.angle_beta   90.00
_cell.angle_gamma   90.00
#
_symmetry.space_group_name_H-M   'P 1'
#
loop_
_entity.id
_entity.type
_entity.pdbx_description
1 polymer ?
#
loop_
_entity_poly.entity_id
_entity_poly.type
_entity_poly.pdbx_seq_one_letter_code
_entity_poly.pdbx_strand_id
1 'polypeptide(L)'
;RGLGDVYKRQTKNFHDMELKELALERAKTWLSDQYDEQTRQQVQQMIDQDSDELVDAFYKDLEFGTGGMRGIMGVGTNRMNRYTIGAATQGLADYLKEQFPGKPISVVIGCDVRHNSDTFSRMCAEVLSANGIKAYLFDGFRPTPEISFAIRYLHAQSGIIITASHNPPKYNGYKAYWDDGSQVVPPHDTGIIDRVAKVHVGDIRFTPDEQLIETIGPEVDRAFVEAAVEHGSC
;
A
#
# COMPACT_ATOMS: atom_id res chain seq x y z
N ARG A 1 -7.85 34.91 33.81
CA ARG A 1 -8.06 33.76 32.88
C ARG A 1 -9.08 34.25 31.88
N GLY A 2 -8.58 34.65 30.68
CA GLY A 2 -9.28 35.59 29.86
C GLY A 2 -10.15 34.98 28.78
N LEU A 3 -11.01 35.83 28.19
CA LEU A 3 -11.86 35.60 27.01
C LEU A 3 -11.11 34.85 25.88
N GLY A 4 -9.80 34.95 25.74
CA GLY A 4 -8.98 34.24 24.78
C GLY A 4 -8.92 32.71 24.98
N ASP A 5 -8.98 32.22 26.23
CA ASP A 5 -8.96 30.78 26.53
C ASP A 5 -10.32 30.12 26.27
N VAL A 6 -11.41 30.88 26.45
CA VAL A 6 -12.77 30.43 26.14
C VAL A 6 -12.95 30.33 24.63
N TYR A 7 -12.47 31.33 23.88
CA TYR A 7 -12.53 31.34 22.42
C TYR A 7 -11.73 30.20 21.79
N LYS A 8 -10.52 29.94 22.27
CA LYS A 8 -9.68 28.82 21.81
C LYS A 8 -10.31 27.45 22.12
N ARG A 9 -11.00 27.30 23.25
CA ARG A 9 -11.74 26.09 23.58
C ARG A 9 -12.96 25.90 22.70
N GLN A 10 -13.71 26.95 22.41
CA GLN A 10 -14.89 26.88 21.54
C GLN A 10 -14.50 26.57 20.10
N THR A 11 -13.46 27.17 19.55
CA THR A 11 -12.95 26.88 18.19
C THR A 11 -12.40 25.45 18.10
N LYS A 12 -11.71 24.97 19.12
CA LYS A 12 -11.22 23.59 19.16
C LYS A 12 -12.37 22.58 19.20
N ASN A 13 -13.36 22.79 20.05
CA ASN A 13 -14.53 21.92 20.15
C ASN A 13 -15.36 21.90 18.86
N PHE A 14 -15.47 23.03 18.15
CA PHE A 14 -16.16 23.12 16.87
C PHE A 14 -15.39 22.31 15.78
N HIS A 15 -14.10 22.48 15.72
CA HIS A 15 -13.25 21.74 14.78
C HIS A 15 -13.26 20.22 15.04
N ASP A 16 -13.22 19.81 16.30
CA ASP A 16 -13.30 18.39 16.70
C ASP A 16 -14.67 17.79 16.32
N MET A 17 -15.75 18.55 16.41
CA MET A 17 -17.09 18.12 15.96
C MET A 17 -17.16 17.96 14.43
N GLU A 18 -16.63 18.89 13.67
CA GLU A 18 -16.59 18.82 12.20
C GLU A 18 -15.79 17.60 11.72
N LEU A 19 -14.64 17.32 12.35
CA LEU A 19 -13.82 16.13 12.03
C LEU A 19 -14.56 14.84 12.33
N LYS A 20 -15.32 14.81 13.43
CA LYS A 20 -16.11 13.63 13.80
C LYS A 20 -17.25 13.37 12.83
N GLU A 21 -17.97 14.41 12.41
CA GLU A 21 -19.02 14.30 11.38
C GLU A 21 -18.45 13.81 10.05
N LEU A 22 -17.34 14.40 9.61
CA LEU A 22 -16.65 13.98 8.38
C LEU A 22 -16.22 12.51 8.45
N ALA A 23 -15.60 12.10 9.55
CA ALA A 23 -15.17 10.72 9.74
C ALA A 23 -16.35 9.74 9.74
N LEU A 24 -17.46 10.11 10.38
CA LEU A 24 -18.68 9.30 10.39
C LEU A 24 -19.31 9.17 9.00
N GLU A 25 -19.38 10.25 8.23
CA GLU A 25 -19.88 10.20 6.85
C GLU A 25 -19.02 9.28 5.98
N ARG A 26 -17.69 9.41 6.08
CA ARG A 26 -16.75 8.54 5.36
C ARG A 26 -16.87 7.08 5.79
N ALA A 27 -16.98 6.80 7.09
CA ALA A 27 -17.16 5.46 7.60
C ALA A 27 -18.45 4.81 7.07
N LYS A 28 -19.55 5.55 6.99
CA LYS A 28 -20.81 5.05 6.42
C LYS A 28 -20.69 4.60 4.97
N THR A 29 -19.82 5.21 4.16
CA THR A 29 -19.58 4.74 2.78
C THR A 29 -18.99 3.35 2.73
N TRP A 30 -18.29 2.91 3.79
CA TRP A 30 -17.69 1.59 3.91
C TRP A 30 -18.68 0.50 4.34
N LEU A 31 -19.94 0.83 4.56
CA LEU A 31 -21.04 -0.12 4.83
C LEU A 31 -21.69 -0.64 3.55
N SER A 32 -21.28 -0.16 2.37
CA SER A 32 -21.82 -0.62 1.08
C SER A 32 -21.33 -2.03 0.75
N ASP A 33 -22.00 -2.68 -0.20
CA ASP A 33 -21.70 -4.02 -0.71
C ASP A 33 -20.37 -4.12 -1.50
N GLN A 34 -19.74 -2.98 -1.79
CA GLN A 34 -18.38 -2.94 -2.36
C GLN A 34 -17.31 -3.41 -1.38
N TYR A 35 -17.61 -3.42 -0.08
CA TYR A 35 -16.72 -3.89 0.97
C TYR A 35 -17.16 -5.26 1.49
N ASP A 36 -16.19 -6.11 1.86
CA ASP A 36 -16.48 -7.42 2.41
C ASP A 36 -17.23 -7.34 3.75
N GLU A 37 -17.91 -8.44 4.10
CA GLU A 37 -18.77 -8.48 5.28
C GLU A 37 -18.01 -8.20 6.58
N GLN A 38 -16.79 -8.75 6.71
CA GLN A 38 -15.96 -8.55 7.90
C GLN A 38 -15.59 -7.08 8.07
N THR A 39 -15.19 -6.42 6.98
CA THR A 39 -14.89 -4.98 6.97
C THR A 39 -16.12 -4.18 7.38
N ARG A 40 -17.30 -4.45 6.80
CA ARG A 40 -18.55 -3.76 7.14
C ARG A 40 -18.92 -3.93 8.61
N GLN A 41 -18.78 -5.13 9.16
CA GLN A 41 -19.05 -5.40 10.58
C GLN A 41 -18.12 -4.62 11.50
N GLN A 42 -16.81 -4.57 11.19
CA GLN A 42 -15.83 -3.81 11.97
C GLN A 42 -16.14 -2.31 11.93
N VAL A 43 -16.47 -1.76 10.77
CA VAL A 43 -16.84 -0.35 10.62
C VAL A 43 -18.12 -0.04 11.38
N GLN A 44 -19.14 -0.89 11.29
CA GLN A 44 -20.39 -0.71 12.04
C GLN A 44 -20.13 -0.71 13.54
N GLN A 45 -19.30 -1.61 14.03
CA GLN A 45 -18.92 -1.65 15.44
C GLN A 45 -18.20 -0.36 15.88
N MET A 46 -17.31 0.20 15.07
CA MET A 46 -16.64 1.46 15.36
C MET A 46 -17.63 2.62 15.42
N ILE A 47 -18.63 2.65 14.55
CA ILE A 47 -19.71 3.66 14.53
C ILE A 47 -20.56 3.53 15.81
N ASP A 48 -20.97 2.33 16.18
CA ASP A 48 -21.83 2.08 17.34
C ASP A 48 -21.13 2.42 18.66
N GLN A 49 -19.81 2.25 18.73
CA GLN A 49 -19.01 2.59 19.92
C GLN A 49 -18.67 4.07 20.04
N ASP A 50 -18.93 4.87 18.99
CA ASP A 50 -18.60 6.30 18.92
C ASP A 50 -17.18 6.62 19.40
N SER A 51 -16.21 5.82 18.97
CA SER A 51 -14.85 5.84 19.49
C SER A 51 -13.98 6.90 18.82
N ASP A 52 -12.97 7.39 19.54
CA ASP A 52 -11.93 8.27 18.98
C ASP A 52 -11.16 7.56 17.85
N GLU A 53 -11.14 6.22 17.85
CA GLU A 53 -10.54 5.41 16.78
C GLU A 53 -11.29 5.58 15.45
N LEU A 54 -12.62 5.77 15.47
CA LEU A 54 -13.39 6.06 14.26
C LEU A 54 -12.88 7.33 13.58
N VAL A 55 -12.66 8.38 14.36
CA VAL A 55 -12.16 9.66 13.82
C VAL A 55 -10.76 9.45 13.21
N ASP A 56 -9.84 8.83 13.94
CA ASP A 56 -8.46 8.60 13.47
C ASP A 56 -8.41 7.70 12.21
N ALA A 57 -9.32 6.74 12.10
CA ALA A 57 -9.40 5.84 10.95
C ALA A 57 -9.98 6.47 9.68
N PHE A 58 -10.84 7.49 9.80
CA PHE A 58 -11.63 7.99 8.67
C PHE A 58 -11.52 9.49 8.39
N TYR A 59 -10.86 10.33 9.24
CA TYR A 59 -10.83 11.78 9.04
C TYR A 59 -10.11 12.22 7.76
N LYS A 60 -9.23 11.37 7.22
CA LYS A 60 -8.50 11.61 5.96
C LYS A 60 -8.23 10.30 5.23
N ASP A 61 -7.70 10.40 4.01
CA ASP A 61 -7.16 9.25 3.29
C ASP A 61 -5.71 9.01 3.70
N LEU A 62 -5.28 7.74 3.66
CA LEU A 62 -3.88 7.39 3.83
C LEU A 62 -3.10 7.93 2.63
N GLU A 63 -2.19 8.82 2.91
CA GLU A 63 -1.43 9.51 1.88
C GLU A 63 -0.43 8.57 1.19
N PHE A 64 -0.49 8.51 -0.13
CA PHE A 64 0.55 7.93 -0.96
C PHE A 64 1.52 9.06 -1.32
N GLY A 65 2.65 9.12 -0.59
CA GLY A 65 3.69 10.13 -0.81
C GLY A 65 4.81 9.62 -1.74
N THR A 66 5.88 10.40 -1.83
CA THR A 66 7.08 10.01 -2.59
C THR A 66 7.59 8.65 -2.13
N GLY A 67 7.49 7.68 -3.03
CA GLY A 67 7.96 6.32 -2.80
C GLY A 67 7.02 5.38 -2.07
N GLY A 68 5.83 5.81 -1.65
CA GLY A 68 4.85 4.89 -1.08
C GLY A 68 3.97 5.45 0.04
N MET A 69 3.38 4.56 0.83
CA MET A 69 2.51 4.90 1.95
C MET A 69 2.89 4.11 3.22
N ARG A 70 2.50 4.63 4.37
CA ARG A 70 2.72 4.01 5.67
C ARG A 70 1.60 4.39 6.64
N GLY A 71 1.11 3.42 7.40
CA GLY A 71 0.04 3.67 8.36
C GLY A 71 -0.17 2.52 9.33
N ILE A 72 -1.06 2.76 10.28
CA ILE A 72 -1.55 1.72 11.19
C ILE A 72 -2.40 0.74 10.39
N MET A 73 -2.27 -0.56 10.67
CA MET A 73 -3.12 -1.59 10.06
C MET A 73 -4.52 -1.57 10.68
N GLY A 74 -5.55 -1.72 9.85
CA GLY A 74 -6.94 -1.77 10.29
C GLY A 74 -7.91 -1.26 9.23
N VAL A 75 -9.19 -1.21 9.57
CA VAL A 75 -10.23 -0.68 8.69
C VAL A 75 -10.21 0.84 8.70
N GLY A 76 -10.48 1.45 7.56
CA GLY A 76 -10.57 2.89 7.41
C GLY A 76 -9.73 3.45 6.26
N THR A 77 -10.08 4.66 5.85
CA THR A 77 -9.40 5.34 4.75
C THR A 77 -7.97 5.77 5.12
N ASN A 78 -7.70 6.01 6.42
CA ASN A 78 -6.39 6.38 6.96
C ASN A 78 -5.66 5.17 7.59
N ARG A 79 -5.85 3.99 7.03
CA ARG A 79 -5.28 2.72 7.52
C ARG A 79 -4.68 1.90 6.40
N MET A 80 -3.71 1.04 6.75
CA MET A 80 -3.21 -0.02 5.89
C MET A 80 -4.17 -1.20 5.92
N ASN A 81 -4.82 -1.49 4.82
CA ASN A 81 -5.77 -2.59 4.66
C ASN A 81 -5.89 -3.02 3.20
N ARG A 82 -6.75 -4.02 2.96
CA ARG A 82 -7.02 -4.54 1.62
C ARG A 82 -7.35 -3.46 0.59
N TYR A 83 -8.14 -2.46 0.97
CA TYR A 83 -8.66 -1.46 0.04
C TYR A 83 -7.63 -0.37 -0.25
N THR A 84 -6.92 0.12 0.76
CA THR A 84 -5.87 1.14 0.58
C THR A 84 -4.67 0.59 -0.18
N ILE A 85 -4.24 -0.64 0.11
CA ILE A 85 -3.17 -1.34 -0.62
C ILE A 85 -3.65 -1.71 -2.03
N GLY A 86 -4.88 -2.18 -2.17
CA GLY A 86 -5.49 -2.48 -3.46
C GLY A 86 -5.54 -1.25 -4.37
N ALA A 87 -5.97 -0.11 -3.85
CA ALA A 87 -6.00 1.16 -4.59
C ALA A 87 -4.60 1.62 -5.02
N ALA A 88 -3.61 1.52 -4.12
CA ALA A 88 -2.22 1.84 -4.43
C ALA A 88 -1.68 0.93 -5.55
N THR A 89 -1.97 -0.37 -5.49
CA THR A 89 -1.50 -1.34 -6.50
C THR A 89 -2.23 -1.17 -7.82
N GLN A 90 -3.53 -0.87 -7.81
CA GLN A 90 -4.30 -0.56 -9.02
C GLN A 90 -3.76 0.71 -9.70
N GLY A 91 -3.51 1.77 -8.94
CA GLY A 91 -2.93 3.01 -9.46
C GLY A 91 -1.53 2.80 -10.03
N LEU A 92 -0.68 1.99 -9.38
CA LEU A 92 0.62 1.59 -9.92
C LEU A 92 0.46 0.80 -11.22
N ALA A 93 -0.47 -0.15 -11.29
CA ALA A 93 -0.74 -0.94 -12.48
C ALA A 93 -1.17 -0.05 -13.67
N ASP A 94 -2.05 0.90 -13.43
CA ASP A 94 -2.54 1.84 -14.43
C ASP A 94 -1.40 2.73 -14.95
N TYR A 95 -0.56 3.24 -14.06
CA TYR A 95 0.61 4.03 -14.43
C TYR A 95 1.63 3.21 -15.25
N LEU A 96 1.93 1.98 -14.84
CA LEU A 96 2.86 1.11 -15.57
C LEU A 96 2.38 0.82 -17.00
N LYS A 97 1.09 0.57 -17.21
CA LYS A 97 0.51 0.36 -18.55
C LYS A 97 0.66 1.58 -19.44
N GLU A 98 0.61 2.78 -18.88
CA GLU A 98 0.83 4.02 -19.63
C GLU A 98 2.29 4.23 -19.98
N GLN A 99 3.22 3.86 -19.07
CA GLN A 99 4.66 4.01 -19.32
C GLN A 99 5.21 2.96 -20.27
N PHE A 100 4.62 1.77 -20.31
CA PHE A 100 5.06 0.63 -21.13
C PHE A 100 3.95 0.12 -22.08
N PRO A 101 3.41 0.97 -22.97
CA PRO A 101 2.27 0.60 -23.79
C PRO A 101 2.63 -0.55 -24.75
N GLY A 102 1.78 -1.60 -24.74
CA GLY A 102 1.93 -2.76 -25.62
C GLY A 102 3.13 -3.68 -25.30
N LYS A 103 3.82 -3.45 -24.20
CA LYS A 103 4.96 -4.28 -23.75
C LYS A 103 4.52 -5.18 -22.59
N PRO A 104 5.15 -6.38 -22.46
CA PRO A 104 5.02 -7.18 -21.24
C PRO A 104 5.55 -6.39 -20.04
N ILE A 105 4.77 -6.38 -18.94
CA ILE A 105 5.13 -5.70 -17.70
C ILE A 105 5.25 -6.75 -16.60
N SER A 106 6.29 -6.64 -15.78
CA SER A 106 6.47 -7.45 -14.58
C SER A 106 6.85 -6.59 -13.38
N VAL A 107 6.46 -7.05 -12.19
CA VAL A 107 6.72 -6.39 -10.91
C VAL A 107 7.22 -7.41 -9.91
N VAL A 108 8.30 -7.10 -9.22
CA VAL A 108 8.82 -7.90 -8.11
C VAL A 108 8.13 -7.48 -6.82
N ILE A 109 7.68 -8.43 -6.02
CA ILE A 109 7.01 -8.18 -4.74
C ILE A 109 7.72 -8.94 -3.64
N GLY A 110 8.10 -8.22 -2.60
CA GLY A 110 8.69 -8.81 -1.40
C GLY A 110 8.25 -8.08 -0.13
N CYS A 111 8.55 -8.69 1.01
CA CYS A 111 8.15 -8.14 2.30
C CYS A 111 9.11 -8.52 3.43
N ASP A 112 9.01 -7.78 4.52
CA ASP A 112 9.65 -8.11 5.80
C ASP A 112 8.74 -8.96 6.70
N VAL A 113 9.23 -9.26 7.91
CA VAL A 113 8.58 -10.15 8.90
C VAL A 113 7.41 -9.52 9.67
N ARG A 114 6.90 -8.37 9.25
CA ARG A 114 5.80 -7.69 9.95
C ARG A 114 4.49 -8.45 9.82
N HIS A 115 3.59 -8.24 10.79
CA HIS A 115 2.24 -8.76 10.71
C HIS A 115 1.57 -8.38 9.38
N ASN A 116 0.86 -9.32 8.77
CA ASN A 116 0.15 -9.18 7.50
C ASN A 116 1.03 -8.83 6.27
N SER A 117 2.36 -8.79 6.38
CA SER A 117 3.22 -8.46 5.24
C SER A 117 3.10 -9.48 4.11
N ASP A 118 3.02 -10.75 4.44
CA ASP A 118 2.78 -11.85 3.50
C ASP A 118 1.40 -11.74 2.82
N THR A 119 0.35 -11.51 3.60
CA THR A 119 -1.01 -11.30 3.09
C THR A 119 -1.10 -10.09 2.16
N PHE A 120 -0.49 -8.97 2.54
CA PHE A 120 -0.45 -7.76 1.73
C PHE A 120 0.37 -7.94 0.45
N SER A 121 1.48 -8.66 0.52
CA SER A 121 2.30 -8.99 -0.66
C SER A 121 1.55 -9.87 -1.64
N ARG A 122 0.86 -10.90 -1.15
CA ARG A 122 0.01 -11.76 -1.99
C ARG A 122 -1.10 -10.94 -2.66
N MET A 123 -1.73 -10.04 -1.94
CA MET A 123 -2.78 -9.18 -2.49
C MET A 123 -2.25 -8.25 -3.59
N CYS A 124 -1.05 -7.70 -3.44
CA CYS A 124 -0.42 -6.92 -4.51
C CYS A 124 -0.25 -7.76 -5.77
N ALA A 125 0.21 -9.02 -5.64
CA ALA A 125 0.34 -9.95 -6.75
C ALA A 125 -1.02 -10.24 -7.42
N GLU A 126 -2.06 -10.41 -6.64
CA GLU A 126 -3.43 -10.64 -7.13
C GLU A 126 -3.94 -9.47 -7.96
N VAL A 127 -3.81 -8.24 -7.46
CA VAL A 127 -4.25 -7.04 -8.19
C VAL A 127 -3.42 -6.82 -9.46
N LEU A 128 -2.10 -6.99 -9.42
CA LEU A 128 -1.26 -6.86 -10.60
C LEU A 128 -1.62 -7.89 -11.67
N SER A 129 -1.76 -9.15 -11.30
CA SER A 129 -2.12 -10.23 -12.21
C SER A 129 -3.51 -10.03 -12.82
N ALA A 130 -4.48 -9.57 -12.03
CA ALA A 130 -5.82 -9.20 -12.51
C ALA A 130 -5.78 -8.07 -13.55
N ASN A 131 -4.73 -7.28 -13.56
CA ASN A 131 -4.45 -6.21 -14.53
C ASN A 131 -3.58 -6.66 -15.72
N GLY A 132 -3.28 -7.95 -15.84
CA GLY A 132 -2.44 -8.49 -16.92
C GLY A 132 -0.95 -8.23 -16.75
N ILE A 133 -0.51 -7.91 -15.52
CA ILE A 133 0.89 -7.67 -15.16
C ILE A 133 1.44 -8.89 -14.45
N LYS A 134 2.61 -9.38 -14.90
CA LYS A 134 3.29 -10.49 -14.25
C LYS A 134 3.81 -10.07 -12.87
N ALA A 135 3.51 -10.86 -11.85
CA ALA A 135 3.98 -10.65 -10.50
C ALA A 135 5.02 -11.73 -10.14
N TYR A 136 6.24 -11.31 -9.82
CA TYR A 136 7.26 -12.14 -9.19
C TYR A 136 7.14 -11.98 -7.67
N LEU A 137 6.55 -12.97 -7.02
CA LEU A 137 6.29 -12.96 -5.58
C LEU A 137 7.34 -13.82 -4.85
N PHE A 138 8.09 -13.23 -3.94
CA PHE A 138 8.99 -13.99 -3.09
C PHE A 138 8.23 -15.00 -2.23
N ASP A 139 8.79 -16.21 -2.08
CA ASP A 139 8.23 -17.31 -1.29
C ASP A 139 8.31 -17.11 0.23
N GLY A 140 8.97 -16.06 0.67
CA GLY A 140 9.14 -15.69 2.07
C GLY A 140 9.73 -14.30 2.23
N PHE A 141 10.11 -13.99 3.46
CA PHE A 141 10.67 -12.69 3.80
C PHE A 141 12.07 -12.49 3.22
N ARG A 142 12.31 -11.31 2.68
CA ARG A 142 13.62 -10.92 2.13
C ARG A 142 13.96 -9.48 2.54
N PRO A 143 15.25 -9.19 2.72
CA PRO A 143 15.69 -7.83 3.01
C PRO A 143 15.51 -6.91 1.78
N THR A 144 15.25 -5.63 2.05
CA THR A 144 15.04 -4.60 1.00
C THR A 144 16.12 -4.61 -0.10
N PRO A 145 17.43 -4.74 0.20
CA PRO A 145 18.46 -4.76 -0.84
C PRO A 145 18.31 -5.91 -1.83
N GLU A 146 17.87 -7.08 -1.37
CA GLU A 146 17.68 -8.24 -2.23
C GLU A 146 16.48 -8.05 -3.16
N ILE A 147 15.38 -7.47 -2.65
CA ILE A 147 14.21 -7.16 -3.47
C ILE A 147 14.56 -6.12 -4.55
N SER A 148 15.35 -5.09 -4.18
CA SER A 148 15.89 -4.11 -5.14
C SER A 148 16.77 -4.77 -6.20
N PHE A 149 17.64 -5.70 -5.80
CA PHE A 149 18.45 -6.50 -6.72
C PHE A 149 17.60 -7.33 -7.67
N ALA A 150 16.56 -7.98 -7.17
CA ALA A 150 15.67 -8.84 -7.95
C ALA A 150 14.98 -8.09 -9.09
N ILE A 151 14.62 -6.81 -8.90
CA ILE A 151 14.01 -5.97 -9.94
C ILE A 151 14.93 -5.90 -11.16
N ARG A 152 16.21 -5.61 -10.96
CA ARG A 152 17.22 -5.54 -12.03
C ARG A 152 17.54 -6.92 -12.60
N TYR A 153 17.72 -7.91 -11.73
CA TYR A 153 18.07 -9.28 -12.11
C TYR A 153 17.01 -9.93 -13.00
N LEU A 154 15.73 -9.70 -12.70
CA LEU A 154 14.59 -10.22 -13.46
C LEU A 154 14.11 -9.29 -14.57
N HIS A 155 14.78 -8.14 -14.78
CA HIS A 155 14.39 -7.11 -15.75
C HIS A 155 12.94 -6.66 -15.58
N ALA A 156 12.47 -6.56 -14.33
CA ALA A 156 11.13 -6.09 -14.01
C ALA A 156 11.03 -4.56 -14.17
N GLN A 157 9.85 -4.07 -14.50
CA GLN A 157 9.59 -2.65 -14.69
C GLN A 157 9.38 -1.91 -13.38
N SER A 158 9.04 -2.63 -12.31
CA SER A 158 8.78 -2.04 -11.00
C SER A 158 8.95 -3.07 -9.89
N GLY A 159 8.93 -2.61 -8.65
CA GLY A 159 8.89 -3.45 -7.46
C GLY A 159 8.02 -2.87 -6.36
N ILE A 160 7.52 -3.74 -5.51
CA ILE A 160 6.74 -3.40 -4.32
C ILE A 160 7.40 -4.06 -3.12
N ILE A 161 7.63 -3.28 -2.07
CA ILE A 161 8.16 -3.78 -0.79
C ILE A 161 7.18 -3.45 0.32
N ILE A 162 6.62 -4.48 0.94
CA ILE A 162 5.72 -4.34 2.08
C ILE A 162 6.55 -4.32 3.36
N THR A 163 6.72 -3.13 3.91
CA THR A 163 7.51 -2.87 5.11
C THR A 163 7.20 -1.50 5.71
N ALA A 164 7.25 -1.39 7.04
CA ALA A 164 7.24 -0.11 7.74
C ALA A 164 8.57 0.20 8.43
N SER A 165 9.67 -0.45 7.98
CA SER A 165 11.02 -0.21 8.50
C SER A 165 11.11 -0.40 10.02
N HIS A 166 11.33 0.67 10.79
CA HIS A 166 11.49 0.69 12.25
C HIS A 166 10.24 1.16 13.03
N ASN A 167 9.12 1.39 12.34
CA ASN A 167 7.88 1.78 13.02
C ASN A 167 7.38 0.67 13.95
N PRO A 168 6.55 1.00 14.97
CA PRO A 168 5.94 0.03 15.86
C PRO A 168 5.20 -1.10 15.12
N PRO A 169 5.01 -2.29 15.75
CA PRO A 169 4.42 -3.46 15.09
C PRO A 169 3.01 -3.26 14.50
N LYS A 170 2.24 -2.32 15.03
CA LYS A 170 0.90 -1.98 14.52
C LYS A 170 0.92 -1.28 13.15
N TYR A 171 2.09 -0.83 12.69
CA TYR A 171 2.26 -0.18 11.38
C TYR A 171 2.68 -1.20 10.33
N ASN A 172 2.24 -0.96 9.10
CA ASN A 172 2.85 -1.52 7.90
C ASN A 172 3.00 -0.42 6.85
N GLY A 173 3.63 -0.73 5.74
CA GLY A 173 3.86 0.22 4.67
C GLY A 173 4.00 -0.46 3.31
N TYR A 174 3.90 0.34 2.29
CA TYR A 174 3.98 -0.02 0.89
C TYR A 174 4.98 0.91 0.23
N LYS A 175 6.09 0.39 -0.29
CA LYS A 175 7.09 1.15 -1.01
C LYS A 175 7.10 0.73 -2.47
N ALA A 176 7.08 1.71 -3.38
CA ALA A 176 7.20 1.48 -4.81
C ALA A 176 8.63 1.74 -5.29
N TYR A 177 9.10 0.86 -6.16
CA TYR A 177 10.42 0.88 -6.78
C TYR A 177 10.29 0.91 -8.30
N TRP A 178 11.30 1.45 -8.99
CA TRP A 178 11.34 1.50 -10.44
C TRP A 178 12.27 0.43 -11.03
N ASP A 179 12.42 0.41 -12.34
CA ASP A 179 13.17 -0.61 -13.09
C ASP A 179 14.69 -0.63 -12.81
N ASP A 180 15.22 0.47 -12.29
CA ASP A 180 16.62 0.56 -11.82
C ASP A 180 16.86 -0.06 -10.44
N GLY A 181 15.81 -0.55 -9.77
CA GLY A 181 15.85 -1.07 -8.42
C GLY A 181 15.90 -0.02 -7.32
N SER A 182 15.72 1.26 -7.66
CA SER A 182 15.64 2.36 -6.70
C SER A 182 14.19 2.68 -6.34
N GLN A 183 13.98 3.26 -5.16
CA GLN A 183 12.68 3.79 -4.79
C GLN A 183 12.26 4.87 -5.80
N VAL A 184 10.98 4.89 -6.18
CA VAL A 184 10.47 5.82 -7.19
C VAL A 184 10.74 7.28 -6.80
N VAL A 185 11.10 8.08 -7.79
CA VAL A 185 11.36 9.51 -7.71
C VAL A 185 10.65 10.23 -8.85
N PRO A 186 10.57 11.57 -8.86
CA PRO A 186 9.99 12.32 -9.98
C PRO A 186 10.63 11.93 -11.33
N PRO A 187 9.82 11.77 -12.40
CA PRO A 187 8.38 12.03 -12.49
C PRO A 187 7.48 10.85 -12.08
N HIS A 188 8.05 9.68 -11.79
CA HIS A 188 7.30 8.44 -11.59
C HIS A 188 6.46 8.45 -10.31
N ASP A 189 6.98 8.99 -9.21
CA ASP A 189 6.24 9.13 -7.95
C ASP A 189 4.97 9.97 -8.14
N THR A 190 5.08 11.12 -8.78
CA THR A 190 3.95 12.01 -9.07
C THR A 190 2.92 11.33 -9.98
N GLY A 191 3.39 10.62 -11.01
CA GLY A 191 2.52 9.88 -11.91
C GLY A 191 1.75 8.76 -11.20
N ILE A 192 2.38 8.04 -10.29
CA ILE A 192 1.74 7.00 -9.48
C ILE A 192 0.72 7.63 -8.51
N ILE A 193 1.12 8.69 -7.79
CA ILE A 193 0.23 9.42 -6.86
C ILE A 193 -1.04 9.88 -7.58
N ASP A 194 -0.91 10.46 -8.76
CA ASP A 194 -2.05 10.93 -9.57
C ASP A 194 -3.00 9.81 -9.99
N ARG A 195 -2.48 8.61 -10.23
CA ARG A 195 -3.32 7.45 -10.58
C ARG A 195 -3.99 6.86 -9.34
N VAL A 196 -3.26 6.70 -8.23
CA VAL A 196 -3.81 6.22 -6.97
C VAL A 196 -4.95 7.10 -6.48
N ALA A 197 -4.82 8.43 -6.59
CA ALA A 197 -5.85 9.38 -6.19
C ALA A 197 -7.17 9.26 -7.00
N LYS A 198 -7.14 8.63 -8.17
CA LYS A 198 -8.31 8.43 -9.05
C LYS A 198 -8.98 7.08 -8.88
N VAL A 199 -8.37 6.15 -8.14
CA VAL A 199 -8.91 4.81 -7.95
C VAL A 199 -10.04 4.83 -6.94
N HIS A 200 -11.23 4.42 -7.37
CA HIS A 200 -12.35 4.12 -6.47
C HIS A 200 -12.36 2.63 -6.11
N VAL A 201 -12.98 2.28 -4.99
CA VAL A 201 -13.00 0.89 -4.51
C VAL A 201 -13.52 -0.10 -5.56
N GLY A 202 -14.51 0.29 -6.36
CA GLY A 202 -15.07 -0.52 -7.44
C GLY A 202 -14.13 -0.72 -8.64
N ASP A 203 -13.08 0.07 -8.76
CA ASP A 203 -12.10 -0.02 -9.86
C ASP A 203 -10.99 -1.05 -9.56
N ILE A 204 -10.84 -1.43 -8.29
CA ILE A 204 -9.79 -2.35 -7.86
C ILE A 204 -10.11 -3.76 -8.34
N ARG A 205 -9.23 -4.34 -9.13
CA ARG A 205 -9.36 -5.70 -9.65
C ARG A 205 -8.72 -6.69 -8.68
N PHE A 206 -9.55 -7.41 -7.92
CA PHE A 206 -9.09 -8.37 -6.90
C PHE A 206 -9.05 -9.83 -7.38
N THR A 207 -9.64 -10.15 -8.52
CA THR A 207 -9.67 -11.53 -9.03
C THR A 207 -8.38 -11.85 -9.76
N PRO A 208 -7.49 -12.69 -9.19
CA PRO A 208 -6.17 -12.92 -9.75
C PRO A 208 -6.21 -13.76 -11.05
N ASP A 209 -5.22 -13.52 -11.89
CA ASP A 209 -4.78 -14.49 -12.90
C ASP A 209 -3.56 -15.22 -12.34
N GLU A 210 -3.78 -16.44 -11.84
CA GLU A 210 -2.73 -17.25 -11.20
C GLU A 210 -1.59 -17.61 -12.16
N GLN A 211 -1.81 -17.61 -13.47
CA GLN A 211 -0.77 -17.88 -14.48
C GLN A 211 0.26 -16.74 -14.56
N LEU A 212 -0.12 -15.53 -14.12
CA LEU A 212 0.75 -14.37 -14.08
C LEU A 212 1.45 -14.19 -12.72
N ILE A 213 1.20 -15.04 -11.73
CA ILE A 213 1.88 -15.01 -10.44
C ILE A 213 2.96 -16.11 -10.41
N GLU A 214 4.21 -15.70 -10.40
CA GLU A 214 5.35 -16.60 -10.31
C GLU A 214 6.02 -16.46 -8.94
N THR A 215 6.12 -17.56 -8.22
CA THR A 215 6.85 -17.61 -6.95
C THR A 215 8.34 -17.69 -7.22
N ILE A 216 9.10 -16.79 -6.59
CA ILE A 216 10.58 -16.71 -6.68
C ILE A 216 11.20 -16.86 -5.29
N GLY A 217 12.48 -17.20 -5.23
CA GLY A 217 13.21 -17.34 -3.97
C GLY A 217 14.64 -17.84 -4.19
N PRO A 218 14.92 -19.16 -4.03
CA PRO A 218 16.28 -19.69 -3.92
C PRO A 218 17.22 -19.35 -5.09
N GLU A 219 16.71 -19.19 -6.30
CA GLU A 219 17.52 -18.79 -7.45
C GLU A 219 17.99 -17.34 -7.33
N VAL A 220 17.07 -16.44 -6.95
CA VAL A 220 17.37 -15.02 -6.73
C VAL A 220 18.30 -14.85 -5.53
N ASP A 221 18.07 -15.61 -4.44
CA ASP A 221 18.90 -15.60 -3.23
C ASP A 221 20.38 -15.91 -3.58
N ARG A 222 20.62 -16.95 -4.40
CA ARG A 222 21.97 -17.33 -4.85
C ARG A 222 22.60 -16.23 -5.69
N ALA A 223 21.87 -15.70 -6.67
CA ALA A 223 22.37 -14.64 -7.53
C ALA A 223 22.70 -13.36 -6.74
N PHE A 224 21.89 -13.03 -5.73
CA PHE A 224 22.13 -11.89 -4.85
C PHE A 224 23.40 -12.07 -4.02
N VAL A 225 23.59 -13.25 -3.41
CA VAL A 225 24.80 -13.56 -2.62
C VAL A 225 26.05 -13.54 -3.48
N GLU A 226 26.01 -14.15 -4.68
CA GLU A 226 27.12 -14.14 -5.62
C GLU A 226 27.51 -12.70 -6.01
N ALA A 227 26.55 -11.86 -6.38
CA ALA A 227 26.80 -10.47 -6.72
C ALA A 227 27.38 -9.67 -5.53
N ALA A 228 26.89 -9.93 -4.31
CA ALA A 228 27.41 -9.27 -3.10
C ALA A 228 28.85 -9.66 -2.78
N VAL A 229 29.23 -10.92 -3.00
CA VAL A 229 30.62 -11.41 -2.81
C VAL A 229 31.56 -10.83 -3.86
N GLU A 230 31.17 -10.79 -5.13
CA GLU A 230 31.98 -10.21 -6.21
C GLU A 230 32.28 -8.71 -5.96
N HIS A 231 31.32 -7.95 -5.47
CA HIS A 231 31.47 -6.51 -5.20
C HIS A 231 32.07 -6.21 -3.81
N GLY A 232 32.04 -7.17 -2.89
CA GLY A 232 32.59 -7.02 -1.53
C GLY A 232 34.07 -7.44 -1.39
N SER A 233 34.69 -7.93 -2.46
CA SER A 233 36.07 -8.39 -2.48
C SER A 233 37.07 -7.26 -2.84
N CYS A 234 36.88 -6.07 -2.27
CA CYS A 234 37.85 -4.96 -2.37
C CYS A 234 38.64 -4.82 -1.08
#